data_382efe1890600dc63be2ab5be661643d
#
_entry.id   382efe1890600dc63be2ab5be661643d
#
_cell.length_a   1.000
_cell.length_b   1.000
_cell.length_c   1.000
_cell.angle_alpha   90.00
_cell.angle_beta   90.00
_cell.angle_gamma   90.00
#
_symmetry.space_group_name_H-M   'P 1'
#
loop_
_entity.id
_entity.type
_entity.pdbx_description
1 polymer ?
#
loop_
_entity_poly.entity_id
_entity_poly.type
_entity_poly.pdbx_seq_one_letter_code
_entity_poly.pdbx_strand_id
1 'polypeptide(L)'
;MAAWGLNGKGDLGYARFESLSACFRYATEHLIRHERGFNGMTTVEAIVEGYAGPRHDVDDMMAYVCNVCNVEPDKRVSSWNRKLVCDIFEALTRLAIAGYKPQWRSWIEAGYDLARTGMN
;
A
#
# COMPACT_ATOMS: atom_id res chain seq x y z
N MET A 1 10.68 12.44 -0.35
CA MET A 1 9.38 12.09 -0.93
C MET A 1 8.39 11.83 0.18
N ALA A 2 7.22 12.35 0.07
CA ALA A 2 6.16 12.02 1.04
C ALA A 2 5.75 10.57 0.88
N ALA A 3 5.45 9.91 2.00
CA ALA A 3 4.87 8.59 1.96
C ALA A 3 3.51 8.65 1.26
N TRP A 4 3.14 7.57 0.61
CA TRP A 4 1.83 7.50 -0.04
C TRP A 4 0.72 7.12 0.93
N GLY A 5 1.03 6.90 2.19
CA GLY A 5 0.08 6.46 3.20
C GLY A 5 -1.14 7.34 3.35
N LEU A 6 -2.24 6.74 3.75
CA LEU A 6 -3.50 7.44 3.93
C LEU A 6 -3.51 8.19 5.26
N ASN A 7 -3.61 9.50 5.15
CA ASN A 7 -3.65 10.40 6.29
C ASN A 7 -4.70 11.46 5.99
N GLY A 8 -5.78 11.48 6.76
CA GLY A 8 -6.92 12.34 6.49
C GLY A 8 -6.60 13.84 6.47
N LYS A 9 -5.47 14.24 7.03
CA LYS A 9 -5.08 15.65 7.10
C LYS A 9 -3.99 16.01 6.10
N GLY A 10 -3.19 15.05 5.65
CA GLY A 10 -2.10 15.30 4.73
C GLY A 10 -0.99 16.15 5.30
N ASP A 11 -0.81 16.18 6.60
CA ASP A 11 0.06 17.13 7.28
C ASP A 11 1.24 16.48 8.04
N LEU A 12 1.42 15.17 7.94
CA LEU A 12 2.51 14.46 8.62
C LEU A 12 3.50 13.85 7.64
N GLY A 13 3.72 14.50 6.50
CA GLY A 13 4.61 14.01 5.47
C GLY A 13 3.95 13.06 4.47
N TYR A 14 2.64 12.90 4.56
CA TYR A 14 1.88 12.05 3.65
C TYR A 14 1.21 12.88 2.58
N ALA A 15 1.06 12.31 1.40
CA ALA A 15 0.27 12.91 0.34
C ALA A 15 -1.21 12.90 0.75
N ARG A 16 -1.95 13.94 0.34
CA ARG A 16 -3.38 14.01 0.56
C ARG A 16 -4.10 13.54 -0.70
N PHE A 17 -5.12 12.72 -0.52
CA PHE A 17 -5.88 12.16 -1.63
C PHE A 17 -7.37 12.45 -1.45
N GLU A 18 -8.06 12.65 -2.57
CA GLU A 18 -9.49 12.94 -2.57
C GLU A 18 -10.33 11.71 -2.21
N SER A 19 -9.81 10.52 -2.48
CA SER A 19 -10.54 9.29 -2.25
C SER A 19 -9.59 8.14 -1.98
N LEU A 20 -10.12 7.07 -1.44
CA LEU A 20 -9.36 5.85 -1.20
C LEU A 20 -8.86 5.25 -2.51
N SER A 21 -9.67 5.28 -3.56
CA SER A 21 -9.26 4.80 -4.88
C SER A 21 -8.08 5.60 -5.44
N ALA A 22 -8.12 6.93 -5.31
CA ALA A 22 -7.02 7.77 -5.76
C ALA A 22 -5.73 7.49 -4.99
N CYS A 23 -5.85 7.28 -3.68
CA CYS A 23 -4.72 6.92 -2.83
C CYS A 23 -4.06 5.62 -3.30
N PHE A 24 -4.84 4.58 -3.54
CA PHE A 24 -4.28 3.29 -3.91
C PHE A 24 -3.93 3.17 -5.38
N ARG A 25 -4.51 4.01 -6.23
CA ARG A 25 -3.98 4.18 -7.58
C ARG A 25 -2.55 4.71 -7.52
N TYR A 26 -2.33 5.76 -6.74
CA TYR A 26 -0.99 6.33 -6.57
C TYR A 26 -0.02 5.30 -5.96
N ALA A 27 -0.45 4.61 -4.92
CA ALA A 27 0.37 3.60 -4.26
C ALA A 27 0.77 2.48 -5.22
N THR A 28 -0.16 2.02 -6.04
CA THR A 28 0.11 0.97 -7.03
C THR A 28 1.05 1.46 -8.12
N GLU A 29 0.87 2.68 -8.60
CA GLU A 29 1.77 3.28 -9.57
C GLU A 29 3.19 3.38 -9.01
N HIS A 30 3.30 3.79 -7.74
CA HIS A 30 4.58 3.87 -7.06
C HIS A 30 5.24 2.48 -6.95
N LEU A 31 4.47 1.47 -6.60
CA LEU A 31 4.94 0.09 -6.53
C LEU A 31 5.46 -0.39 -7.89
N ILE A 32 4.72 -0.15 -8.96
CA ILE A 32 5.12 -0.56 -10.31
C ILE A 32 6.43 0.11 -10.71
N ARG A 33 6.58 1.40 -10.46
CA ARG A 33 7.83 2.11 -10.75
C ARG A 33 9.00 1.57 -9.95
N HIS A 34 8.76 1.27 -8.68
CA HIS A 34 9.81 0.73 -7.80
C HIS A 34 10.25 -0.65 -8.27
N GLU A 35 9.33 -1.55 -8.57
CA GLU A 35 9.68 -2.91 -8.96
C GLU A 35 10.41 -2.98 -10.31
N ARG A 36 10.23 -2.00 -11.18
CA ARG A 36 10.96 -1.95 -12.45
C ARG A 36 12.47 -1.90 -12.25
N GLY A 37 12.91 -1.33 -11.13
CA GLY A 37 14.31 -1.31 -10.76
C GLY A 37 14.79 -2.60 -10.08
N PHE A 38 13.89 -3.55 -9.82
CA PHE A 38 14.19 -4.77 -9.08
C PHE A 38 13.66 -6.01 -9.79
N ASN A 39 13.76 -6.04 -11.09
CA ASN A 39 13.40 -7.21 -11.92
C ASN A 39 11.93 -7.65 -11.76
N GLY A 40 11.05 -6.67 -11.60
CA GLY A 40 9.61 -6.94 -11.56
C GLY A 40 9.09 -7.41 -10.22
N MET A 41 9.90 -7.33 -9.17
CA MET A 41 9.46 -7.73 -7.83
C MET A 41 9.98 -6.78 -6.77
N THR A 42 9.24 -6.69 -5.68
CA THR A 42 9.67 -6.02 -4.46
C THR A 42 9.44 -6.97 -3.29
N THR A 43 9.43 -6.45 -2.06
CA THR A 43 9.14 -7.25 -0.88
C THR A 43 8.02 -6.61 -0.07
N VAL A 44 7.38 -7.40 0.80
CA VAL A 44 6.39 -6.86 1.74
C VAL A 44 7.01 -5.74 2.56
N GLU A 45 8.23 -5.94 3.04
CA GLU A 45 8.97 -4.93 3.81
C GLU A 45 9.09 -3.61 3.06
N ALA A 46 9.48 -3.65 1.80
CA ALA A 46 9.63 -2.43 1.00
C ALA A 46 8.30 -1.69 0.82
N ILE A 47 7.21 -2.42 0.65
CA ILE A 47 5.87 -1.81 0.51
C ILE A 47 5.48 -1.12 1.81
N VAL A 48 5.65 -1.80 2.95
CA VAL A 48 5.28 -1.23 4.26
C VAL A 48 6.15 -0.03 4.58
N GLU A 49 7.45 -0.10 4.31
CA GLU A 49 8.35 1.03 4.55
C GLU A 49 7.99 2.23 3.68
N GLY A 50 7.60 1.99 2.43
CA GLY A 50 7.14 3.05 1.55
C GLY A 50 5.87 3.71 2.06
N TYR A 51 4.96 2.94 2.63
CA TYR A 51 3.76 3.48 3.28
C TYR A 51 4.12 4.28 4.53
N ALA A 52 4.97 3.72 5.37
CA ALA A 52 5.29 4.31 6.67
C ALA A 52 5.97 5.67 6.52
N GLY A 53 6.86 5.82 5.53
CA GLY A 53 7.62 7.06 5.37
C GLY A 53 8.40 7.37 6.63
N PRO A 54 8.25 8.57 7.21
CA PRO A 54 9.01 8.98 8.39
C PRO A 54 8.42 8.50 9.73
N ARG A 55 7.46 7.59 9.75
CA ARG A 55 6.83 7.13 10.99
C ARG A 55 7.80 6.31 11.83
N HIS A 56 7.54 6.27 13.14
CA HIS A 56 8.39 5.57 14.11
C HIS A 56 7.89 4.16 14.43
N ASP A 57 6.69 3.81 14.00
CA ASP A 57 6.03 2.55 14.34
C ASP A 57 6.06 1.54 13.18
N VAL A 58 7.06 1.65 12.31
CA VAL A 58 7.15 0.80 11.12
C VAL A 58 7.24 -0.69 11.47
N ASP A 59 7.94 -1.03 12.54
CA ASP A 59 8.08 -2.43 12.95
C ASP A 59 6.74 -3.03 13.40
N ASP A 60 5.93 -2.25 14.12
CA ASP A 60 4.59 -2.68 14.52
C ASP A 60 3.67 -2.81 13.32
N MET A 61 3.77 -1.90 12.36
CA MET A 61 3.01 -1.97 11.11
C MET A 61 3.40 -3.23 10.33
N MET A 62 4.69 -3.51 10.25
CA MET A 62 5.21 -4.70 9.57
C MET A 62 4.66 -5.97 10.20
N ALA A 63 4.71 -6.06 11.53
CA ALA A 63 4.22 -7.22 12.24
C ALA A 63 2.72 -7.43 11.98
N TYR A 64 1.94 -6.37 12.00
CA TYR A 64 0.51 -6.46 11.74
C TYR A 64 0.22 -6.95 10.31
N VAL A 65 0.86 -6.32 9.32
CA VAL A 65 0.64 -6.68 7.92
C VAL A 65 1.04 -8.13 7.66
N CYS A 66 2.20 -8.54 8.16
CA CYS A 66 2.68 -9.90 7.97
C CYS A 66 1.76 -10.92 8.62
N ASN A 67 1.24 -10.61 9.80
CA ASN A 67 0.30 -11.51 10.49
C ASN A 67 -1.03 -11.61 9.74
N VAL A 68 -1.60 -10.49 9.33
CA VAL A 68 -2.90 -10.46 8.64
C VAL A 68 -2.82 -11.14 7.28
N CYS A 69 -1.75 -10.88 6.53
CA CYS A 69 -1.58 -11.43 5.18
C CYS A 69 -0.92 -12.81 5.19
N ASN A 70 -0.47 -13.29 6.36
CA ASN A 70 0.20 -14.58 6.51
C ASN A 70 1.43 -14.70 5.61
N VAL A 71 2.29 -13.71 5.68
CA VAL A 71 3.53 -13.65 4.89
C VAL A 71 4.67 -13.18 5.77
N GLU A 72 5.91 -13.42 5.32
CA GLU A 72 7.10 -12.91 5.96
C GLU A 72 7.49 -11.56 5.35
N PRO A 73 8.27 -10.72 6.08
CA PRO A 73 8.70 -9.43 5.56
C PRO A 73 9.48 -9.50 4.26
N ASP A 74 10.25 -10.55 4.07
CA ASP A 74 11.07 -10.73 2.86
C ASP A 74 10.32 -11.43 1.73
N LYS A 75 9.03 -11.67 1.88
CA LYS A 75 8.20 -12.26 0.83
C LYS A 75 8.25 -11.37 -0.41
N ARG A 76 8.66 -11.93 -1.53
CA ARG A 76 8.67 -11.21 -2.80
C ARG A 76 7.27 -11.01 -3.32
N VAL A 77 6.99 -9.82 -3.80
CA VAL A 77 5.67 -9.41 -4.24
C VAL A 77 5.80 -8.79 -5.64
N SER A 78 5.07 -9.34 -6.58
CA SER A 78 4.91 -8.71 -7.89
C SER A 78 3.67 -7.82 -7.87
N SER A 79 3.74 -6.67 -8.54
CA SER A 79 2.56 -5.82 -8.70
C SER A 79 1.43 -6.51 -9.47
N TRP A 80 1.72 -7.61 -10.18
CA TRP A 80 0.70 -8.41 -10.85
C TRP A 80 -0.07 -9.31 -9.90
N ASN A 81 0.42 -9.53 -8.69
CA ASN A 81 -0.29 -10.31 -7.67
C ASN A 81 -1.34 -9.44 -7.00
N ARG A 82 -2.46 -9.24 -7.69
CA ARG A 82 -3.54 -8.35 -7.28
C ARG A 82 -4.03 -8.65 -5.87
N LYS A 83 -4.26 -9.92 -5.57
CA LYS A 83 -4.78 -10.30 -4.25
C LYS A 83 -3.84 -9.91 -3.14
N LEU A 84 -2.57 -10.26 -3.25
CA LEU A 84 -1.60 -9.98 -2.18
C LEU A 84 -1.36 -8.47 -2.04
N VAL A 85 -1.22 -7.76 -3.15
CA VAL A 85 -1.02 -6.30 -3.10
C VAL A 85 -2.22 -5.62 -2.42
N CYS A 86 -3.44 -5.99 -2.82
CA CYS A 86 -4.65 -5.41 -2.22
C CYS A 86 -4.83 -5.85 -0.77
N ASP A 87 -4.43 -7.06 -0.40
CA ASP A 87 -4.46 -7.51 0.99
C ASP A 87 -3.52 -6.67 1.85
N ILE A 88 -2.33 -6.38 1.36
CA ILE A 88 -1.37 -5.52 2.07
C ILE A 88 -1.93 -4.11 2.22
N PHE A 89 -2.47 -3.54 1.14
CA PHE A 89 -3.06 -2.21 1.19
C PHE A 89 -4.24 -2.13 2.16
N GLU A 90 -5.07 -3.17 2.18
CA GLU A 90 -6.19 -3.23 3.12
C GLU A 90 -5.70 -3.27 4.57
N ALA A 91 -4.69 -4.08 4.86
CA ALA A 91 -4.12 -4.16 6.20
C ALA A 91 -3.57 -2.79 6.65
N LEU A 92 -2.87 -2.09 5.76
CA LEU A 92 -2.36 -0.75 6.05
C LEU A 92 -3.48 0.26 6.27
N THR A 93 -4.57 0.14 5.51
CA THR A 93 -5.73 1.03 5.66
C THR A 93 -6.41 0.80 7.00
N ARG A 94 -6.51 -0.44 7.45
CA ARG A 94 -7.07 -0.75 8.78
C ARG A 94 -6.27 -0.12 9.91
N LEU A 95 -4.96 -0.03 9.75
CA LEU A 95 -4.11 0.65 10.73
C LEU A 95 -4.26 2.16 10.68
N ALA A 96 -4.46 2.72 9.49
CA ALA A 96 -4.53 4.17 9.30
C ALA A 96 -5.87 4.76 9.71
N ILE A 97 -6.96 4.00 9.54
CA ILE A 97 -8.31 4.51 9.75
C ILE A 97 -9.04 3.60 10.74
N ALA A 98 -9.26 4.14 11.95
CA ALA A 98 -10.12 3.49 12.93
C ALA A 98 -11.53 3.41 12.36
N GLY A 99 -12.21 2.43 12.28
CA GLY A 99 -13.55 2.33 11.69
C GLY A 99 -13.52 1.97 10.21
N TYR A 100 -12.43 1.33 9.78
CA TYR A 100 -12.36 0.77 8.45
C TYR A 100 -13.59 -0.12 8.19
N LYS A 101 -14.15 -0.01 6.98
CA LYS A 101 -15.33 -0.79 6.58
C LYS A 101 -14.96 -1.78 5.48
N PRO A 102 -15.40 -3.05 5.58
CA PRO A 102 -15.05 -4.07 4.60
C PRO A 102 -15.42 -3.71 3.16
N GLN A 103 -16.50 -2.96 2.96
CA GLN A 103 -16.89 -2.53 1.62
C GLN A 103 -15.87 -1.60 0.96
N TRP A 104 -14.97 -1.00 1.71
CA TRP A 104 -13.91 -0.14 1.17
C TRP A 104 -12.88 -0.93 0.38
N ARG A 105 -12.85 -2.25 0.54
CA ARG A 105 -11.96 -3.10 -0.24
C ARG A 105 -12.16 -2.90 -1.74
N SER A 106 -13.40 -2.68 -2.18
CA SER A 106 -13.69 -2.46 -3.60
C SER A 106 -13.01 -1.20 -4.11
N TRP A 107 -12.83 -0.17 -3.28
CA TRP A 107 -12.15 1.05 -3.66
C TRP A 107 -10.63 0.85 -3.77
N ILE A 108 -10.07 0.02 -2.89
CA ILE A 108 -8.66 -0.35 -2.96
C ILE A 108 -8.40 -1.10 -4.27
N GLU A 109 -9.24 -2.06 -4.59
CA GLU A 109 -9.13 -2.83 -5.82
C GLU A 109 -9.34 -1.96 -7.06
N ALA A 110 -10.27 -1.03 -7.01
CA ALA A 110 -10.48 -0.09 -8.11
C ALA A 110 -9.24 0.77 -8.36
N GLY A 111 -8.61 1.26 -7.31
CA GLY A 111 -7.37 2.02 -7.43
C GLY A 111 -6.25 1.20 -8.05
N TYR A 112 -6.09 -0.03 -7.60
CA TYR A 112 -5.13 -0.96 -8.17
C TYR A 112 -5.38 -1.17 -9.68
N ASP A 113 -6.63 -1.45 -10.05
CA ASP A 113 -6.99 -1.74 -11.43
C ASP A 113 -6.75 -0.54 -12.34
N LEU A 114 -7.08 0.67 -11.88
CA LEU A 114 -6.82 1.90 -12.63
C LEU A 114 -5.33 2.10 -12.89
N ALA A 115 -4.50 1.83 -11.89
CA ALA A 115 -3.06 1.96 -12.03
C ALA A 115 -2.51 0.94 -13.02
N ARG A 116 -2.94 -0.32 -12.93
CA ARG A 116 -2.49 -1.37 -13.85
C ARG A 116 -2.87 -1.05 -15.29
N THR A 117 -4.10 -0.59 -15.51
CA THR A 117 -4.57 -0.22 -16.84
C THR A 117 -3.78 0.94 -17.40
N GLY A 118 -3.49 1.95 -16.59
CA GLY A 118 -2.80 3.14 -17.05
C GLY A 118 -1.31 2.98 -17.26
N MET A 119 -0.69 1.93 -16.70
CA MET A 119 0.76 1.73 -16.75
C MET A 119 1.20 0.47 -17.51
N ASN A 120 0.29 -0.15 -18.19
CA ASN A 120 0.63 -1.32 -19.01
C ASN A 120 1.31 -0.95 -20.31
#